data_357829666a12c4c8f428bb46db4b553c
#
_entry.id   357829666a12c4c8f428bb46db4b553c
#
_cell.length_a   1.000
_cell.length_b   1.000
_cell.length_c   1.000
_cell.angle_alpha   90.00
_cell.angle_beta   90.00
_cell.angle_gamma   90.00
#
_symmetry.space_group_name_H-M   'P 1'
#
loop_
_entity.id
_entity.type
_entity.pdbx_description
1 polymer ?
#
loop_
_entity_poly.entity_id
_entity_poly.type
_entity_poly.pdbx_seq_one_letter_code
_entity_poly.pdbx_strand_id
1 'polypeptide(L)'
;MAKLLEITGKAISGEWGQDDDTGTGIPVLRTTNFTNEGFVNYKNVVTRSISKKNIAEKYLRHGDVIIEKSGGSDKQPVGRVIFFEGEENKYLFNNFTGLLRVQNPEEWLPKYVFYALYAYYRNGGTRAFENRTTGLHNLQVDNY
;
A
#
# COMPACT_ATOMS: atom_id res chain seq x y z
N MET A 1 16.61 -9.06 14.86
CA MET A 1 15.83 -8.91 13.62
C MET A 1 15.37 -7.45 13.50
N ALA A 2 15.58 -6.83 12.36
CA ALA A 2 15.15 -5.45 12.13
C ALA A 2 13.62 -5.36 12.07
N LYS A 3 13.06 -4.30 12.63
CA LYS A 3 11.65 -4.00 12.51
C LYS A 3 11.38 -3.31 11.18
N LEU A 4 10.16 -3.48 10.65
CA LEU A 4 9.77 -2.84 9.41
C LEU A 4 9.97 -1.32 9.47
N LEU A 5 9.65 -0.72 10.60
CA LEU A 5 9.84 0.72 10.82
C LEU A 5 11.31 1.16 10.61
N GLU A 6 12.28 0.32 10.95
CA GLU A 6 13.69 0.60 10.76
C GLU A 6 14.12 0.52 9.29
N ILE A 7 13.43 -0.29 8.50
CA ILE A 7 13.74 -0.52 7.08
C ILE A 7 13.09 0.54 6.20
N THR A 8 11.82 0.84 6.42
CA THR A 8 11.02 1.70 5.55
C THR A 8 10.73 3.06 6.15
N GLY A 9 10.99 3.24 7.45
CA GLY A 9 10.43 4.37 8.17
C GLY A 9 8.93 4.20 8.35
N LYS A 10 8.28 5.23 8.82
CA LYS A 10 6.85 5.22 9.04
C LYS A 10 6.11 5.12 7.70
N ALA A 11 5.06 4.30 7.65
CA ALA A 11 4.26 4.14 6.44
C ALA A 11 3.66 5.49 6.02
N ILE A 12 3.74 5.79 4.72
CA ILE A 12 3.19 7.02 4.16
C ILE A 12 1.72 6.76 3.83
N SER A 13 0.85 7.63 4.34
CA SER A 13 -0.60 7.52 4.09
C SER A 13 -0.95 7.93 2.67
N GLY A 14 -1.95 7.26 2.10
CA GLY A 14 -2.44 7.57 0.76
C GLY A 14 -3.41 8.76 0.72
N GLU A 15 -3.84 9.10 -0.48
CA GLU A 15 -4.77 10.19 -0.74
C GLU A 15 -5.93 9.70 -1.59
N TRP A 16 -7.12 10.19 -1.30
CA TRP A 16 -8.30 9.88 -2.09
C TRP A 16 -8.86 11.09 -2.84
N GLY A 17 -8.81 12.27 -2.22
CA GLY A 17 -9.27 13.51 -2.85
C GLY A 17 -10.78 13.54 -3.11
N GLN A 18 -11.16 14.16 -4.21
CA GLN A 18 -12.55 14.36 -4.64
C GLN A 18 -12.82 13.63 -5.95
N ASP A 19 -14.10 13.53 -6.31
CA ASP A 19 -14.50 12.95 -7.58
C ASP A 19 -13.88 13.72 -8.76
N ASP A 20 -13.47 12.97 -9.77
CA ASP A 20 -12.88 13.53 -10.97
C ASP A 20 -13.90 13.50 -12.11
N ASP A 21 -14.68 14.58 -12.24
CA ASP A 21 -15.77 14.67 -13.21
C ASP A 21 -15.27 14.82 -14.65
N THR A 22 -14.02 15.25 -14.83
CA THR A 22 -13.47 15.53 -16.15
C THR A 22 -12.59 14.43 -16.71
N GLY A 23 -12.22 13.44 -15.89
CA GLY A 23 -11.30 12.38 -16.26
C GLY A 23 -9.86 12.80 -16.42
N THR A 24 -9.50 14.00 -15.95
CA THR A 24 -8.14 14.56 -16.08
C THR A 24 -7.34 14.47 -14.79
N GLY A 25 -7.87 13.79 -13.79
CA GLY A 25 -7.24 13.66 -12.48
C GLY A 25 -6.09 12.67 -12.44
N ILE A 26 -5.69 12.34 -11.22
CA ILE A 26 -4.54 11.46 -10.96
C ILE A 26 -5.03 10.03 -10.78
N PRO A 27 -4.41 9.03 -11.45
CA PRO A 27 -4.76 7.62 -11.22
C PRO A 27 -4.41 7.23 -9.78
N VAL A 28 -5.38 6.62 -9.08
CA VAL A 28 -5.21 6.21 -7.69
C VAL A 28 -5.49 4.72 -7.58
N LEU A 29 -4.53 3.97 -7.06
CA LEU A 29 -4.68 2.54 -6.81
C LEU A 29 -5.46 2.31 -5.53
N ARG A 30 -6.31 1.29 -5.55
CA ARG A 30 -7.13 0.85 -4.42
C ARG A 30 -6.84 -0.62 -4.14
N THR A 31 -7.34 -1.11 -2.99
CA THR A 31 -7.22 -2.53 -2.65
C THR A 31 -7.85 -3.45 -3.70
N THR A 32 -8.87 -2.97 -4.42
CA THR A 32 -9.47 -3.71 -5.54
C THR A 32 -8.52 -3.91 -6.72
N ASN A 33 -7.43 -3.12 -6.77
CA ASN A 33 -6.38 -3.27 -7.78
C ASN A 33 -5.27 -4.24 -7.33
N PHE A 34 -5.33 -4.75 -6.10
CA PHE A 34 -4.34 -5.68 -5.58
C PHE A 34 -4.68 -7.10 -6.00
N THR A 35 -3.70 -7.84 -6.51
CA THR A 35 -3.86 -9.28 -6.71
C THR A 35 -3.36 -10.03 -5.49
N ASN A 36 -3.81 -11.27 -5.32
CA ASN A 36 -3.35 -12.11 -4.22
C ASN A 36 -1.91 -12.61 -4.43
N GLU A 37 -1.37 -12.43 -5.62
CA GLU A 37 0.00 -12.79 -5.96
C GLU A 37 0.98 -11.62 -5.76
N GLY A 38 0.50 -10.48 -5.30
CA GLY A 38 1.36 -9.34 -4.98
C GLY A 38 1.60 -8.37 -6.13
N PHE A 39 0.74 -8.36 -7.13
CA PHE A 39 0.87 -7.47 -8.29
C PHE A 39 -0.31 -6.51 -8.37
N VAL A 40 -0.18 -5.49 -9.21
CA VAL A 40 -1.25 -4.54 -9.48
C VAL A 40 -2.03 -4.99 -10.71
N ASN A 41 -3.35 -5.03 -10.58
CA ASN A 41 -4.25 -5.18 -11.70
C ASN A 41 -4.71 -3.78 -12.13
N TYR A 42 -4.27 -3.34 -13.31
CA TYR A 42 -4.53 -1.99 -13.80
C TYR A 42 -5.89 -1.83 -14.48
N LYS A 43 -6.71 -2.88 -14.51
CA LYS A 43 -8.09 -2.76 -14.95
C LYS A 43 -8.87 -1.93 -13.93
N ASN A 44 -9.69 -1.02 -14.40
CA ASN A 44 -10.54 -0.21 -13.52
C ASN A 44 -9.76 0.63 -12.50
N VAL A 45 -8.64 1.21 -12.90
CA VAL A 45 -7.97 2.23 -12.09
C VAL A 45 -8.78 3.52 -12.19
N VAL A 46 -9.16 4.06 -11.03
CA VAL A 46 -9.92 5.32 -10.99
C VAL A 46 -8.96 6.50 -11.03
N THR A 47 -9.46 7.62 -11.57
CA THR A 47 -8.77 8.91 -11.43
C THR A 47 -9.50 9.76 -10.42
N ARG A 48 -8.75 10.55 -9.66
CA ARG A 48 -9.30 11.42 -8.62
C ARG A 48 -8.76 12.83 -8.75
N SER A 49 -9.56 13.80 -8.32
CA SER A 49 -9.13 15.18 -8.25
C SER A 49 -8.46 15.42 -6.89
N ILE A 50 -7.15 15.63 -6.91
CA ILE A 50 -6.37 15.82 -5.69
C ILE A 50 -5.74 17.20 -5.73
N SER A 51 -6.24 18.10 -4.89
CA SER A 51 -5.78 19.49 -4.81
C SER A 51 -4.76 19.72 -3.69
N LYS A 52 -4.48 18.68 -2.89
CA LYS A 52 -3.57 18.78 -1.75
C LYS A 52 -2.15 19.01 -2.23
N LYS A 53 -1.45 19.92 -1.54
CA LYS A 53 -0.03 20.20 -1.81
C LYS A 53 0.85 19.17 -1.12
N ASN A 54 2.12 19.09 -1.51
CA ASN A 54 3.13 18.20 -0.89
C ASN A 54 2.83 16.71 -1.06
N ILE A 55 2.34 16.32 -2.23
CA ILE A 55 2.09 14.91 -2.56
C ILE A 55 3.20 14.29 -3.41
N ALA A 56 4.26 15.04 -3.72
CA ALA A 56 5.33 14.55 -4.62
C ALA A 56 5.94 13.23 -4.14
N GLU A 57 6.12 13.07 -2.83
CA GLU A 57 6.69 11.86 -2.25
C GLU A 57 5.75 10.66 -2.31
N LYS A 58 4.46 10.91 -2.53
CA LYS A 58 3.44 9.86 -2.55
C LYS A 58 3.28 9.22 -3.92
N TYR A 59 3.84 9.82 -4.97
CA TYR A 59 3.83 9.18 -6.28
C TYR A 59 4.67 7.92 -6.26
N LEU A 60 4.08 6.82 -6.75
CA LEU A 60 4.71 5.52 -6.70
C LEU A 60 5.93 5.43 -7.61
N ARG A 61 6.95 4.73 -7.14
CA ARG A 61 8.22 4.47 -7.83
C ARG A 61 8.50 2.98 -7.85
N HIS A 62 9.29 2.54 -8.80
CA HIS A 62 9.72 1.14 -8.84
C HIS A 62 10.34 0.73 -7.51
N GLY A 63 9.93 -0.42 -7.02
CA GLY A 63 10.42 -0.95 -5.76
C GLY A 63 9.57 -0.57 -4.55
N ASP A 64 8.58 0.30 -4.72
CA ASP A 64 7.67 0.63 -3.62
C ASP A 64 6.81 -0.58 -3.27
N VAL A 65 6.58 -0.75 -1.98
CA VAL A 65 5.66 -1.76 -1.45
C VAL A 65 4.43 -1.04 -0.93
N ILE A 66 3.25 -1.46 -1.35
CA ILE A 66 2.01 -0.90 -0.86
C ILE A 66 1.33 -1.95 0.00
N ILE A 67 0.91 -1.55 1.19
CA ILE A 67 0.26 -2.44 2.15
C ILE A 67 -1.17 -2.00 2.42
N GLU A 68 -2.07 -2.97 2.49
CA GLU A 68 -3.45 -2.74 2.88
C GLU A 68 -3.52 -2.44 4.37
N LYS A 69 -4.05 -1.26 4.72
CA LYS A 69 -4.20 -0.82 6.12
C LYS A 69 -5.58 -1.06 6.65
N SER A 70 -6.59 -1.00 5.78
CA SER A 70 -8.00 -1.18 6.14
C SER A 70 -8.70 -2.01 5.10
N GLY A 71 -9.68 -2.78 5.52
CA GLY A 71 -10.41 -3.71 4.66
C GLY A 71 -10.26 -5.11 5.19
N GLY A 72 -10.19 -6.08 4.29
CA GLY A 72 -10.05 -7.46 4.68
C GLY A 72 -11.32 -8.05 5.30
N SER A 73 -11.22 -9.28 5.71
CA SER A 73 -12.31 -10.05 6.31
C SER A 73 -11.71 -11.19 7.14
N ASP A 74 -12.57 -11.99 7.80
CA ASP A 74 -12.10 -13.16 8.52
C ASP A 74 -11.47 -14.20 7.60
N LYS A 75 -11.92 -14.27 6.35
CA LYS A 75 -11.37 -15.18 5.35
C LYS A 75 -10.15 -14.62 4.64
N GLN A 76 -10.10 -13.29 4.51
CA GLN A 76 -8.99 -12.60 3.85
C GLN A 76 -8.51 -11.49 4.77
N PRO A 77 -7.51 -11.76 5.63
CA PRO A 77 -7.04 -10.76 6.59
C PRO A 77 -6.53 -9.49 5.90
N VAL A 78 -6.57 -8.37 6.61
CA VAL A 78 -5.96 -7.13 6.16
C VAL A 78 -4.43 -7.28 6.16
N GLY A 79 -3.77 -6.52 5.31
CA GLY A 79 -2.31 -6.53 5.24
C GLY A 79 -1.75 -7.12 3.96
N ARG A 80 -2.60 -7.28 2.92
CA ARG A 80 -2.09 -7.66 1.60
C ARG A 80 -1.06 -6.64 1.14
N VAL A 81 -0.03 -7.14 0.49
CA VAL A 81 1.04 -6.30 -0.04
C VAL A 81 1.15 -6.50 -1.54
N ILE A 82 1.54 -5.45 -2.23
CA ILE A 82 1.91 -5.52 -3.64
C ILE A 82 3.27 -4.86 -3.84
N PHE A 83 3.98 -5.32 -4.85
CA PHE A 83 5.24 -4.75 -5.29
C PHE A 83 4.98 -3.90 -6.53
N PHE A 84 5.33 -2.62 -6.46
CA PHE A 84 5.04 -1.71 -7.55
C PHE A 84 6.16 -1.73 -8.60
N GLU A 85 5.80 -2.08 -9.82
CA GLU A 85 6.72 -2.08 -10.98
C GLU A 85 6.14 -1.28 -12.16
N GLY A 86 5.08 -0.51 -11.91
CA GLY A 86 4.44 0.29 -12.94
C GLY A 86 5.21 1.57 -13.30
N GLU A 87 4.55 2.44 -14.04
CA GLU A 87 5.13 3.71 -14.47
C GLU A 87 5.38 4.63 -13.28
N GLU A 88 6.62 5.11 -13.14
CA GLU A 88 6.99 5.97 -12.04
C GLU A 88 6.36 7.36 -12.15
N ASN A 89 6.08 7.96 -11.00
CA ASN A 89 5.57 9.33 -10.88
C ASN A 89 4.21 9.55 -11.56
N LYS A 90 3.40 8.49 -11.65
CA LYS A 90 2.07 8.56 -12.27
C LYS A 90 0.96 8.22 -11.29
N TYR A 91 1.14 7.20 -10.46
CA TYR A 91 0.09 6.65 -9.62
C TYR A 91 0.24 7.11 -8.17
N LEU A 92 -0.89 7.43 -7.56
CA LEU A 92 -1.04 7.52 -6.12
C LEU A 92 -1.76 6.27 -5.60
N PHE A 93 -2.00 6.22 -4.32
CA PHE A 93 -2.67 5.12 -3.64
C PHE A 93 -3.68 5.70 -2.65
N ASN A 94 -4.75 4.95 -2.35
CA ASN A 94 -5.84 5.51 -1.55
C ASN A 94 -5.53 5.49 -0.04
N ASN A 95 -6.46 6.06 0.72
CA ASN A 95 -6.31 6.20 2.17
C ASN A 95 -6.48 4.90 2.95
N PHE A 96 -6.92 3.81 2.32
CA PHE A 96 -6.97 2.48 2.96
C PHE A 96 -5.68 1.70 2.78
N THR A 97 -4.71 2.27 2.09
CA THR A 97 -3.40 1.67 1.85
C THR A 97 -2.30 2.58 2.36
N GLY A 98 -1.12 2.02 2.55
CA GLY A 98 0.06 2.75 2.96
C GLY A 98 1.25 2.40 2.10
N LEU A 99 2.15 3.35 1.95
CA LEU A 99 3.38 3.17 1.18
C LEU A 99 4.52 2.83 2.13
N LEU A 100 5.17 1.71 1.85
CA LEU A 100 6.37 1.27 2.55
C LEU A 100 7.54 1.38 1.56
N ARG A 101 8.30 2.46 1.69
CA ARG A 101 9.45 2.69 0.81
C ARG A 101 10.73 2.40 1.56
N VAL A 102 11.54 1.48 1.02
CA VAL A 102 12.82 1.11 1.62
C VAL A 102 13.72 2.34 1.65
N GLN A 103 14.21 2.71 2.85
CA GLN A 103 15.01 3.92 3.05
C GLN A 103 16.42 3.76 2.51
N ASN A 104 16.96 2.55 2.60
CA ASN A 104 18.31 2.25 2.13
C ASN A 104 18.29 1.01 1.24
N PRO A 105 18.01 1.16 -0.06
CA PRO A 105 17.91 0.02 -0.97
C PRO A 105 19.23 -0.70 -1.22
N GLU A 106 20.37 -0.13 -0.81
CA GLU A 106 21.65 -0.80 -0.86
C GLU A 106 21.79 -1.83 0.26
N GLU A 107 21.19 -1.57 1.40
CA GLU A 107 21.20 -2.47 2.54
C GLU A 107 20.05 -3.48 2.48
N TRP A 108 18.86 -3.02 2.08
CA TRP A 108 17.65 -3.83 2.02
C TRP A 108 17.06 -3.77 0.62
N LEU A 109 17.13 -4.87 -0.12
CA LEU A 109 16.52 -4.94 -1.44
C LEU A 109 14.98 -4.82 -1.31
N PRO A 110 14.35 -3.87 -2.01
CA PRO A 110 12.90 -3.69 -1.91
C PRO A 110 12.11 -4.97 -2.22
N LYS A 111 12.55 -5.73 -3.19
CA LYS A 111 11.89 -6.99 -3.57
C LYS A 111 11.97 -8.03 -2.46
N TYR A 112 13.07 -8.07 -1.73
CA TYR A 112 13.19 -8.94 -0.56
C TYR A 112 12.21 -8.55 0.54
N VAL A 113 12.10 -7.25 0.82
CA VAL A 113 11.15 -6.73 1.81
C VAL A 113 9.73 -7.11 1.42
N PHE A 114 9.38 -6.95 0.13
CA PHE A 114 8.09 -7.37 -0.37
C PHE A 114 7.84 -8.86 -0.15
N TYR A 115 8.78 -9.72 -0.53
CA TYR A 115 8.60 -11.17 -0.39
C TYR A 115 8.48 -11.59 1.07
N ALA A 116 9.21 -10.95 1.97
CA ALA A 116 9.12 -11.25 3.40
C ALA A 116 7.72 -10.90 3.94
N LEU A 117 7.22 -9.73 3.60
CA LEU A 117 5.87 -9.30 3.99
C LEU A 117 4.78 -10.16 3.35
N TYR A 118 4.96 -10.50 2.09
CA TYR A 118 4.02 -11.35 1.38
C TYR A 118 3.92 -12.75 2.02
N ALA A 119 5.06 -13.36 2.32
CA ALA A 119 5.09 -14.67 2.96
C ALA A 119 4.46 -14.62 4.35
N TYR A 120 4.77 -13.56 5.12
CA TYR A 120 4.20 -13.39 6.45
C TYR A 120 2.69 -13.24 6.40
N TYR A 121 2.20 -12.44 5.46
CA TYR A 121 0.76 -12.28 5.24
C TYR A 121 0.09 -13.61 4.85
N ARG A 122 0.70 -14.35 3.93
CA ARG A 122 0.15 -15.64 3.47
C ARG A 122 0.05 -16.66 4.61
N ASN A 123 0.88 -16.53 5.62
CA ASN A 123 0.87 -17.38 6.81
C ASN A 123 0.00 -16.83 7.94
N GLY A 124 -0.77 -15.76 7.69
CA GLY A 124 -1.69 -15.18 8.66
C GLY A 124 -1.02 -14.28 9.71
N GLY A 125 0.25 -13.90 9.49
CA GLY A 125 1.02 -13.11 10.46
C GLY A 125 0.43 -11.73 10.76
N THR A 126 -0.28 -11.13 9.82
CA THR A 126 -0.87 -9.80 10.02
C THR A 126 -2.04 -9.80 11.00
N ARG A 127 -2.61 -10.95 11.30
CA ARG A 127 -3.76 -11.03 12.24
C ARG A 127 -3.40 -10.54 13.65
N ALA A 128 -2.15 -10.70 14.05
CA ALA A 128 -1.66 -10.22 15.36
C ALA A 128 -1.63 -8.69 15.48
N PHE A 129 -1.63 -7.99 14.35
CA PHE A 129 -1.56 -6.53 14.29
C PHE A 129 -2.86 -5.89 13.80
N GLU A 130 -3.92 -6.69 13.71
CA GLU A 130 -5.20 -6.26 13.17
C GLU A 130 -6.10 -5.74 14.29
N ASN A 131 -6.75 -4.60 14.02
CA ASN A 131 -7.73 -4.01 14.90
C ASN A 131 -9.09 -3.97 14.18
N ARG A 132 -10.13 -4.54 14.79
CA ARG A 132 -11.46 -4.67 14.19
C ARG A 132 -12.42 -3.65 14.76
N THR A 133 -12.97 -2.79 13.90
CA THR A 133 -14.02 -1.85 14.28
C THR A 133 -15.09 -1.83 13.19
N THR A 134 -16.36 -1.89 13.60
CA THR A 134 -17.53 -1.77 12.70
C THR A 134 -17.45 -2.60 11.43
N GLY A 135 -16.99 -3.86 11.53
CA GLY A 135 -16.86 -4.76 10.38
C GLY A 135 -15.64 -4.52 9.50
N LEU A 136 -14.89 -3.45 9.73
CA LEU A 136 -13.63 -3.20 9.06
C LEU A 136 -12.45 -3.74 9.88
N HIS A 137 -11.47 -4.28 9.17
CA HIS A 137 -10.24 -4.75 9.78
C HIS A 137 -9.13 -3.75 9.46
N ASN A 138 -8.49 -3.22 10.49
CA ASN A 138 -7.43 -2.23 10.35
C ASN A 138 -6.11 -2.83 10.81
N LEU A 139 -5.06 -2.59 10.03
CA LEU A 139 -3.72 -3.05 10.35
C LEU A 139 -2.95 -1.95 11.05
N GLN A 140 -2.39 -2.28 12.21
CA GLN A 140 -1.51 -1.37 12.96
C GLN A 140 -0.11 -1.45 12.37
N VAL A 141 0.12 -0.75 11.27
CA VAL A 141 1.35 -0.88 10.47
C VAL A 141 2.60 -0.51 11.26
N ASP A 142 2.53 0.50 12.11
CA ASP A 142 3.68 0.95 12.88
C ASP A 142 4.13 -0.09 13.92
N ASN A 143 3.25 -1.03 14.28
CA ASN A 143 3.56 -2.12 15.19
C ASN A 143 3.99 -3.40 14.46
N TYR A 144 3.85 -3.41 13.16
CA TYR A 144 4.14 -4.57 12.30
C TYR A 144 5.65 -4.69 12.00
#